data_3789fc512b61aac14828a956cd99097e
#
_entry.id   3789fc512b61aac14828a956cd99097e
#
_cell.length_a   1.000
_cell.length_b   1.000
_cell.length_c   1.000
_cell.angle_alpha   90.00
_cell.angle_beta   90.00
_cell.angle_gamma   90.00
#
_symmetry.space_group_name_H-M   'P 1'
#
loop_
_entity.id
_entity.type
_entity.pdbx_description
1 polymer ?
#
loop_
_entity_poly.entity_id
_entity_poly.type
_entity_poly.pdbx_seq_one_letter_code
_entity_poly.pdbx_strand_id
1 'polypeptide(L)'
;MEQIIKALNAVMKDVGAVHKKELNQHQNFNFRGIDAVVNAVYPAFVKHGIIYVPRVVSADYETGTTARGGTMQICRLIVEAGFWHTSGEHVETVVAAEAFDHGDKATAKAMSVAMRTALLQVLALPTDDPDPDSYSYQIGAQNAAGKYAHLTDVDELRKMWKSASHVERDAITARVKEIEAGEQA
;
A
#
# COMPACT_ATOMS: atom_id res chain seq x y z
N MET A 1 16.28 -11.79 25.99
CA MET A 1 15.29 -11.85 24.88
C MET A 1 13.91 -12.41 25.28
N GLU A 2 13.74 -12.99 26.43
CA GLU A 2 12.47 -13.61 26.88
C GLU A 2 11.39 -12.56 27.20
N GLN A 3 11.76 -11.45 27.86
CA GLN A 3 10.79 -10.42 28.29
C GLN A 3 10.17 -9.69 27.11
N ILE A 4 10.98 -9.27 26.15
CA ILE A 4 10.47 -8.58 24.95
C ILE A 4 9.55 -9.48 24.12
N ILE A 5 9.88 -10.76 23.95
CA ILE A 5 9.03 -11.71 23.21
C ILE A 5 7.70 -11.92 23.93
N LYS A 6 7.70 -12.07 25.26
CA LYS A 6 6.48 -12.17 26.07
C LYS A 6 5.62 -10.92 25.95
N ALA A 7 6.24 -9.74 26.01
CA ALA A 7 5.56 -8.46 25.90
C ALA A 7 4.92 -8.26 24.51
N LEU A 8 5.66 -8.55 23.43
CA LEU A 8 5.14 -8.47 22.07
C LEU A 8 3.97 -9.44 21.84
N ASN A 9 4.09 -10.68 22.36
CA ASN A 9 2.98 -11.65 22.29
C ASN A 9 1.73 -11.16 23.03
N ALA A 10 1.90 -10.51 24.19
CA ALA A 10 0.81 -9.91 24.94
C ALA A 10 0.16 -8.73 24.19
N VAL A 11 0.99 -7.90 23.54
CA VAL A 11 0.51 -6.81 22.66
C VAL A 11 -0.34 -7.36 21.52
N MET A 12 0.11 -8.42 20.84
CA MET A 12 -0.64 -9.04 19.73
C MET A 12 -2.04 -9.50 20.18
N LYS A 13 -2.14 -10.06 21.40
CA LYS A 13 -3.43 -10.50 21.98
C LYS A 13 -4.33 -9.32 22.33
N ASP A 14 -3.77 -8.25 22.89
CA ASP A 14 -4.55 -7.07 23.30
C ASP A 14 -5.04 -6.26 22.10
N VAL A 15 -4.25 -6.15 21.02
CA VAL A 15 -4.60 -5.37 19.84
C VAL A 15 -5.62 -6.09 18.95
N GLY A 16 -5.42 -7.39 18.71
CA GLY A 16 -6.30 -8.16 17.82
C GLY A 16 -6.25 -7.65 16.36
N ALA A 17 -7.37 -7.70 15.66
CA ALA A 17 -7.48 -7.28 14.27
C ALA A 17 -7.59 -5.76 14.11
N VAL A 18 -6.87 -5.21 13.13
CA VAL A 18 -6.98 -3.79 12.74
C VAL A 18 -7.59 -3.70 11.35
N HIS A 19 -8.84 -3.24 11.27
CA HIS A 19 -9.59 -3.18 10.03
C HIS A 19 -9.15 -2.03 9.11
N LYS A 20 -9.33 -2.20 7.79
CA LYS A 20 -9.15 -1.16 6.78
C LYS A 20 -10.37 -0.23 6.79
N LYS A 21 -10.29 0.89 7.47
CA LYS A 21 -11.39 1.88 7.57
C LYS A 21 -11.15 3.15 6.75
N GLU A 22 -9.92 3.42 6.35
CA GLU A 22 -9.57 4.63 5.61
C GLU A 22 -9.70 4.38 4.11
N LEU A 23 -10.48 5.24 3.42
CA LEU A 23 -10.71 5.18 1.98
C LEU A 23 -9.68 6.04 1.25
N ASN A 24 -8.90 5.44 0.35
CA ASN A 24 -8.13 6.17 -0.64
C ASN A 24 -9.09 6.61 -1.77
N GLN A 25 -9.51 7.88 -1.75
CA GLN A 25 -10.47 8.43 -2.72
C GLN A 25 -9.96 8.44 -4.17
N HIS A 26 -8.62 8.46 -4.38
CA HIS A 26 -8.04 8.48 -5.73
C HIS A 26 -8.04 7.10 -6.40
N GLN A 27 -7.93 6.05 -5.63
CA GLN A 27 -7.81 4.66 -6.10
C GLN A 27 -8.97 3.79 -5.65
N ASN A 28 -9.93 4.37 -4.91
CA ASN A 28 -11.17 3.74 -4.44
C ASN A 28 -10.95 2.38 -3.72
N PHE A 29 -9.95 2.31 -2.82
CA PHE A 29 -9.75 1.15 -1.96
C PHE A 29 -9.57 1.56 -0.50
N ASN A 30 -9.96 0.67 0.42
CA ASN A 30 -9.76 0.85 1.85
C ASN A 30 -8.37 0.39 2.26
N PHE A 31 -7.71 1.16 3.14
CA PHE A 31 -6.40 0.81 3.69
C PHE A 31 -6.34 1.06 5.19
N ARG A 32 -5.31 0.49 5.83
CA ARG A 32 -4.98 0.77 7.23
C ARG A 32 -4.02 1.94 7.27
N GLY A 33 -4.51 3.13 7.58
CA GLY A 33 -3.64 4.30 7.78
C GLY A 33 -2.74 4.14 8.99
N ILE A 34 -1.70 4.97 9.06
CA ILE A 34 -0.78 4.96 10.21
C ILE A 34 -1.51 5.25 11.52
N ASP A 35 -2.46 6.19 11.51
CA ASP A 35 -3.19 6.59 12.71
C ASP A 35 -4.05 5.44 13.26
N ALA A 36 -4.72 4.68 12.39
CA ALA A 36 -5.50 3.52 12.79
C ALA A 36 -4.62 2.45 13.48
N VAL A 37 -3.45 2.18 12.92
CA VAL A 37 -2.50 1.20 13.49
C VAL A 37 -1.92 1.69 14.80
N VAL A 38 -1.44 2.93 14.85
CA VAL A 38 -0.85 3.51 16.07
C VAL A 38 -1.88 3.61 17.20
N ASN A 39 -3.09 4.07 16.92
CA ASN A 39 -4.16 4.15 17.92
C ASN A 39 -4.55 2.78 18.50
N ALA A 40 -4.49 1.73 17.68
CA ALA A 40 -4.75 0.37 18.14
C ALA A 40 -3.59 -0.19 19.00
N VAL A 41 -2.34 0.10 18.63
CA VAL A 41 -1.14 -0.48 19.25
C VAL A 41 -0.71 0.28 20.50
N TYR A 42 -0.85 1.61 20.53
CA TYR A 42 -0.34 2.47 21.59
C TYR A 42 -0.77 2.06 23.01
N PRO A 43 -2.05 1.79 23.31
CA PRO A 43 -2.46 1.39 24.66
C PRO A 43 -1.78 0.09 25.12
N ALA A 44 -1.61 -0.87 24.19
CA ALA A 44 -0.96 -2.14 24.50
C ALA A 44 0.54 -1.96 24.69
N PHE A 45 1.21 -1.11 23.92
CA PHE A 45 2.63 -0.76 24.11
C PHE A 45 2.87 -0.15 25.48
N VAL A 46 2.06 0.83 25.88
CA VAL A 46 2.13 1.43 27.22
C VAL A 46 1.93 0.40 28.31
N LYS A 47 0.90 -0.46 28.18
CA LYS A 47 0.58 -1.52 29.16
C LYS A 47 1.70 -2.53 29.32
N HIS A 48 2.37 -2.90 28.24
CA HIS A 48 3.41 -3.94 28.24
C HIS A 48 4.83 -3.38 28.21
N GLY A 49 5.01 -2.07 28.42
CA GLY A 49 6.31 -1.42 28.58
C GLY A 49 7.18 -1.48 27.33
N ILE A 50 6.59 -1.31 26.13
CA ILE A 50 7.30 -1.31 24.86
C ILE A 50 7.35 0.11 24.30
N ILE A 51 8.50 0.49 23.75
CA ILE A 51 8.69 1.70 22.95
C ILE A 51 9.19 1.34 21.56
N TYR A 52 8.78 2.15 20.57
CA TYR A 52 9.26 2.07 19.19
C TYR A 52 10.34 3.12 18.96
N VAL A 53 11.51 2.70 18.47
CA VAL A 53 12.68 3.55 18.24
C VAL A 53 13.17 3.34 16.81
N PRO A 54 12.81 4.20 15.84
CA PRO A 54 13.28 4.07 14.47
C PRO A 54 14.67 4.65 14.28
N ARG A 55 15.46 4.05 13.38
CA ARG A 55 16.73 4.55 12.88
C ARG A 55 16.72 4.53 11.36
N VAL A 56 16.88 5.69 10.71
CA VAL A 56 17.03 5.76 9.25
C VAL A 56 18.41 5.23 8.88
N VAL A 57 18.46 4.15 8.10
CA VAL A 57 19.70 3.54 7.59
C VAL A 57 20.13 4.21 6.30
N SER A 58 19.18 4.45 5.38
CA SER A 58 19.42 5.22 4.16
C SER A 58 18.18 6.04 3.77
N ALA A 59 18.44 7.12 3.06
CA ALA A 59 17.41 7.98 2.50
C ALA A 59 17.84 8.43 1.10
N ASP A 60 17.05 8.07 0.09
CA ASP A 60 17.24 8.45 -1.30
C ASP A 60 16.11 9.35 -1.75
N TYR A 61 16.46 10.42 -2.48
CA TYR A 61 15.51 11.41 -2.96
C TYR A 61 15.59 11.52 -4.49
N GLU A 62 14.43 11.54 -5.11
CA GLU A 62 14.27 11.69 -6.55
C GLU A 62 13.19 12.72 -6.86
N THR A 63 13.40 13.53 -7.87
CA THR A 63 12.38 14.44 -8.38
C THR A 63 11.65 13.76 -9.53
N GLY A 64 10.36 13.52 -9.34
CA GLY A 64 9.47 12.94 -10.36
C GLY A 64 8.62 14.01 -11.04
N THR A 65 8.03 13.65 -12.17
CA THR A 65 7.05 14.48 -12.89
C THR A 65 5.68 13.81 -12.88
N THR A 66 4.65 14.57 -12.55
CA THR A 66 3.26 14.07 -12.59
C THR A 66 2.75 14.02 -14.02
N ALA A 67 1.67 13.27 -14.25
CA ALA A 67 1.01 13.19 -15.57
C ALA A 67 0.52 14.56 -16.09
N ARG A 68 0.38 15.57 -15.22
CA ARG A 68 -0.02 16.94 -15.57
C ARG A 68 1.16 17.91 -15.68
N GLY A 69 2.40 17.40 -15.68
CA GLY A 69 3.62 18.21 -15.81
C GLY A 69 4.09 18.90 -14.52
N GLY A 70 3.44 18.68 -13.39
CA GLY A 70 3.90 19.18 -12.08
C GLY A 70 5.08 18.35 -11.55
N THR A 71 5.89 18.94 -10.67
CA THR A 71 6.96 18.23 -9.96
C THR A 71 6.47 17.60 -8.66
N MET A 72 7.11 16.50 -8.27
CA MET A 72 6.93 15.87 -6.96
C MET A 72 8.28 15.35 -6.45
N GLN A 73 8.44 15.36 -5.13
CA GLN A 73 9.58 14.75 -4.46
C GLN A 73 9.22 13.32 -4.08
N ILE A 74 10.04 12.36 -4.48
CA ILE A 74 9.95 10.96 -4.07
C ILE A 74 11.02 10.72 -3.02
N CYS A 75 10.64 10.08 -1.91
CA CYS A 75 11.56 9.70 -0.83
C CYS A 75 11.48 8.19 -0.64
N ARG A 76 12.64 7.50 -0.74
CA ARG A 76 12.82 6.09 -0.41
C ARG A 76 13.67 5.97 0.83
N LEU A 77 13.18 5.22 1.81
CA LEU A 77 13.86 5.02 3.09
C LEU A 77 14.10 3.53 3.33
N ILE A 78 15.26 3.24 3.92
CA ILE A 78 15.48 2.01 4.67
C ILE A 78 15.53 2.38 6.14
N VAL A 79 14.63 1.81 6.93
CA VAL A 79 14.47 2.13 8.34
C VAL A 79 14.62 0.86 9.16
N GLU A 80 15.53 0.90 10.12
CA GLU A 80 15.62 -0.07 11.20
C GLU A 80 14.61 0.31 12.28
N ALA A 81 13.71 -0.59 12.57
CA ALA A 81 12.61 -0.41 13.52
C ALA A 81 12.91 -1.22 14.78
N GLY A 82 13.32 -0.55 15.86
CA GLY A 82 13.60 -1.16 17.16
C GLY A 82 12.37 -1.15 18.07
N PHE A 83 12.11 -2.29 18.70
CA PHE A 83 11.07 -2.46 19.73
C PHE A 83 11.74 -2.78 21.05
N TRP A 84 11.77 -1.83 21.96
CA TRP A 84 12.49 -1.89 23.22
C TRP A 84 11.53 -2.09 24.39
N HIS A 85 11.83 -3.08 25.23
CA HIS A 85 11.10 -3.32 26.46
C HIS A 85 11.80 -2.63 27.66
N THR A 86 11.04 -2.32 28.69
CA THR A 86 11.55 -1.68 29.94
C THR A 86 12.65 -2.47 30.65
N SER A 87 12.81 -3.77 30.36
CA SER A 87 13.92 -4.58 30.83
C SER A 87 15.25 -4.29 30.14
N GLY A 88 15.27 -3.47 29.09
CA GLY A 88 16.43 -3.26 28.22
C GLY A 88 16.56 -4.27 27.07
N GLU A 89 15.74 -5.31 27.05
CA GLU A 89 15.69 -6.25 25.92
C GLU A 89 14.99 -5.60 24.71
N HIS A 90 15.41 -5.95 23.51
CA HIS A 90 14.81 -5.44 22.29
C HIS A 90 14.85 -6.47 21.17
N VAL A 91 14.01 -6.23 20.15
CA VAL A 91 14.07 -6.85 18.82
C VAL A 91 14.06 -5.76 17.76
N GLU A 92 14.69 -6.03 16.63
CA GLU A 92 14.82 -5.10 15.52
C GLU A 92 14.36 -5.76 14.22
N THR A 93 13.82 -4.96 13.32
CA THR A 93 13.53 -5.35 11.94
C THR A 93 13.92 -4.21 11.02
N VAL A 94 14.17 -4.52 9.75
CA VAL A 94 14.45 -3.51 8.73
C VAL A 94 13.32 -3.49 7.73
N VAL A 95 12.80 -2.29 7.44
CA VAL A 95 11.72 -2.08 6.48
C VAL A 95 12.12 -1.06 5.43
N ALA A 96 11.70 -1.30 4.19
CA ALA A 96 11.75 -0.32 3.11
C ALA A 96 10.44 0.45 3.05
N ALA A 97 10.52 1.74 2.79
CA ALA A 97 9.37 2.61 2.64
C ALA A 97 9.58 3.64 1.54
N GLU A 98 8.53 3.92 0.80
CA GLU A 98 8.52 4.95 -0.23
C GLU A 98 7.29 5.82 -0.07
N ALA A 99 7.46 7.12 -0.31
CA ALA A 99 6.36 8.05 -0.44
C ALA A 99 6.72 9.21 -1.37
N PHE A 100 5.72 9.83 -1.94
CA PHE A 100 5.88 11.05 -2.72
C PHE A 100 5.02 12.19 -2.17
N ASP A 101 5.46 13.40 -2.41
CA ASP A 101 4.73 14.62 -2.08
C ASP A 101 5.04 15.72 -3.09
N HIS A 102 4.07 16.61 -3.33
CA HIS A 102 4.24 17.77 -4.20
C HIS A 102 4.91 18.96 -3.50
N GLY A 103 5.12 18.87 -2.19
CA GLY A 103 5.76 19.86 -1.34
C GLY A 103 6.92 19.25 -0.56
N ASP A 104 6.93 19.48 0.76
CA ASP A 104 8.03 19.18 1.68
C ASP A 104 7.81 17.92 2.55
N LYS A 105 6.72 17.16 2.32
CA LYS A 105 6.27 16.11 3.23
C LYS A 105 6.65 14.68 2.81
N ALA A 106 7.40 14.50 1.73
CA ALA A 106 7.75 13.16 1.22
C ALA A 106 8.44 12.30 2.31
N THR A 107 9.43 12.87 3.01
CA THR A 107 10.15 12.17 4.10
C THR A 107 9.21 11.79 5.25
N ALA A 108 8.38 12.71 5.73
CA ALA A 108 7.44 12.43 6.82
C ALA A 108 6.43 11.34 6.44
N LYS A 109 5.93 11.37 5.21
CA LYS A 109 5.07 10.31 4.67
C LYS A 109 5.79 8.97 4.60
N ALA A 110 7.02 8.93 4.10
CA ALA A 110 7.82 7.70 4.03
C ALA A 110 8.10 7.12 5.42
N MET A 111 8.41 7.96 6.43
CA MET A 111 8.56 7.53 7.82
C MET A 111 7.26 6.95 8.39
N SER A 112 6.11 7.53 8.08
CA SER A 112 4.80 7.00 8.47
C SER A 112 4.52 5.63 7.84
N VAL A 113 4.86 5.45 6.57
CA VAL A 113 4.78 4.16 5.87
C VAL A 113 5.70 3.13 6.52
N ALA A 114 6.96 3.50 6.84
CA ALA A 114 7.90 2.61 7.51
C ALA A 114 7.39 2.13 8.87
N MET A 115 6.93 3.05 9.72
CA MET A 115 6.37 2.72 11.04
C MET A 115 5.17 1.78 10.93
N ARG A 116 4.21 2.11 10.07
CA ARG A 116 3.04 1.26 9.82
C ARG A 116 3.44 -0.14 9.38
N THR A 117 4.36 -0.24 8.42
CA THR A 117 4.84 -1.52 7.89
C THR A 117 5.51 -2.34 8.97
N ALA A 118 6.40 -1.74 9.77
CA ALA A 118 7.07 -2.42 10.87
C ALA A 118 6.09 -2.95 11.92
N LEU A 119 5.12 -2.13 12.35
CA LEU A 119 4.10 -2.53 13.32
C LEU A 119 3.24 -3.70 12.81
N LEU A 120 2.77 -3.62 11.56
CA LEU A 120 1.94 -4.67 10.96
C LEU A 120 2.71 -5.99 10.83
N GLN A 121 3.99 -5.95 10.46
CA GLN A 121 4.82 -7.14 10.25
C GLN A 121 5.28 -7.77 11.57
N VAL A 122 5.83 -6.97 12.50
CA VAL A 122 6.36 -7.49 13.76
C VAL A 122 5.26 -8.05 14.66
N LEU A 123 4.09 -7.41 14.67
CA LEU A 123 2.94 -7.86 15.47
C LEU A 123 2.02 -8.82 14.69
N ALA A 124 2.32 -9.10 13.41
CA ALA A 124 1.48 -9.94 12.54
C ALA A 124 -0.01 -9.60 12.69
N LEU A 125 -0.34 -8.29 12.71
CA LEU A 125 -1.70 -7.82 12.99
C LEU A 125 -2.68 -8.31 11.91
N PRO A 126 -3.67 -9.14 12.28
CA PRO A 126 -4.62 -9.67 11.33
C PRO A 126 -5.51 -8.57 10.76
N THR A 127 -6.09 -8.86 9.62
CA THR A 127 -7.18 -8.10 9.01
C THR A 127 -8.28 -9.08 8.67
N ASP A 128 -9.53 -8.73 8.93
CA ASP A 128 -10.67 -9.53 8.50
C ASP A 128 -11.07 -9.22 7.05
N ASP A 129 -10.31 -8.33 6.39
CA ASP A 129 -10.54 -7.96 5.00
C ASP A 129 -9.91 -8.99 4.04
N PRO A 130 -10.50 -9.19 2.84
CA PRO A 130 -9.93 -10.03 1.81
C PRO A 130 -8.49 -9.64 1.48
N ASP A 131 -7.65 -10.65 1.23
CA ASP A 131 -6.25 -10.45 0.86
C ASP A 131 -6.15 -9.66 -0.46
N PRO A 132 -5.49 -8.50 -0.50
CA PRO A 132 -5.27 -7.75 -1.74
C PRO A 132 -4.52 -8.55 -2.80
N ASP A 133 -3.66 -9.49 -2.39
CA ASP A 133 -2.90 -10.36 -3.31
C ASP A 133 -3.81 -11.41 -3.98
N SER A 134 -5.05 -11.60 -3.47
CA SER A 134 -6.06 -12.41 -4.15
C SER A 134 -6.56 -11.76 -5.44
N TYR A 135 -6.29 -10.46 -5.64
CA TYR A 135 -6.58 -9.70 -6.85
C TYR A 135 -5.26 -9.23 -7.48
N SER A 136 -4.75 -9.95 -8.47
CA SER A 136 -3.62 -9.45 -9.27
C SER A 136 -4.07 -8.22 -10.05
N TYR A 137 -3.74 -7.03 -9.55
CA TYR A 137 -3.81 -5.82 -10.37
C TYR A 137 -2.72 -5.90 -11.44
N GLN A 138 -3.11 -6.25 -12.65
CA GLN A 138 -2.25 -6.03 -13.79
C GLN A 138 -2.14 -4.51 -14.01
N ILE A 139 -1.01 -3.95 -13.64
CA ILE A 139 -0.69 -2.50 -13.79
C ILE A 139 -0.90 -1.99 -15.25
N GLY A 140 -0.96 -2.91 -16.22
CA GLY A 140 -1.28 -2.61 -17.62
C GLY A 140 -2.77 -2.57 -17.98
N ALA A 141 -3.66 -3.17 -17.19
CA ALA A 141 -5.07 -3.35 -17.59
C ALA A 141 -5.87 -2.03 -17.56
N GLN A 142 -5.64 -1.15 -16.59
CA GLN A 142 -6.32 0.16 -16.51
C GLN A 142 -5.88 1.10 -17.63
N ASN A 143 -4.59 1.10 -18.00
CA ASN A 143 -4.08 1.87 -19.12
C ASN A 143 -4.61 1.34 -20.46
N ALA A 144 -4.75 0.02 -20.60
CA ALA A 144 -5.30 -0.61 -21.80
C ALA A 144 -6.79 -0.34 -21.94
N ALA A 145 -7.60 -0.43 -20.89
CA ALA A 145 -9.03 -0.11 -20.91
C ALA A 145 -9.28 1.35 -21.29
N GLY A 146 -8.54 2.31 -20.72
CA GLY A 146 -8.62 3.73 -21.06
C GLY A 146 -8.22 4.02 -22.52
N LYS A 147 -7.26 3.27 -23.06
CA LYS A 147 -6.80 3.41 -24.46
C LYS A 147 -7.90 3.13 -25.49
N TYR A 148 -8.77 2.17 -25.20
CA TYR A 148 -9.81 1.71 -26.13
C TYR A 148 -11.22 2.21 -25.78
N ALA A 149 -11.41 2.90 -24.65
CA ALA A 149 -12.70 3.35 -24.15
C ALA A 149 -13.47 4.28 -25.11
N HIS A 150 -12.74 5.07 -25.91
CA HIS A 150 -13.31 6.03 -26.86
C HIS A 150 -13.69 5.41 -28.22
N LEU A 151 -13.29 4.17 -28.50
CA LEU A 151 -13.58 3.49 -29.75
C LEU A 151 -14.97 2.86 -29.69
N THR A 152 -15.75 3.07 -30.76
CA THR A 152 -17.12 2.56 -30.90
C THR A 152 -17.27 1.60 -32.07
N ASP A 153 -16.29 1.54 -32.99
CA ASP A 153 -16.27 0.65 -34.14
C ASP A 153 -15.69 -0.73 -33.76
N VAL A 154 -16.56 -1.74 -33.76
CA VAL A 154 -16.21 -3.13 -33.41
C VAL A 154 -15.21 -3.74 -34.41
N ASP A 155 -15.30 -3.40 -35.69
CA ASP A 155 -14.39 -3.95 -36.72
C ASP A 155 -12.98 -3.34 -36.60
N GLU A 156 -12.87 -2.08 -36.21
CA GLU A 156 -11.60 -1.44 -35.88
C GLU A 156 -10.95 -2.11 -34.65
N LEU A 157 -11.73 -2.31 -33.58
CA LEU A 157 -11.27 -3.02 -32.37
C LEU A 157 -10.79 -4.44 -32.69
N ARG A 158 -11.49 -5.18 -33.54
CA ARG A 158 -11.10 -6.55 -33.96
C ARG A 158 -9.81 -6.56 -34.79
N LYS A 159 -9.56 -5.54 -35.60
CA LYS A 159 -8.28 -5.38 -36.34
C LYS A 159 -7.13 -5.14 -35.38
N MET A 160 -7.32 -4.24 -34.40
CA MET A 160 -6.31 -3.92 -33.38
C MET A 160 -5.99 -5.13 -32.50
N TRP A 161 -6.95 -5.97 -32.21
CA TRP A 161 -6.79 -7.20 -31.39
C TRP A 161 -5.70 -8.13 -31.92
N LYS A 162 -5.53 -8.22 -33.25
CA LYS A 162 -4.56 -9.15 -33.88
C LYS A 162 -3.12 -8.83 -33.54
N SER A 163 -2.77 -7.55 -33.37
CA SER A 163 -1.43 -7.06 -33.06
C SER A 163 -1.24 -6.65 -31.60
N ALA A 164 -2.29 -6.74 -30.77
CA ALA A 164 -2.29 -6.31 -29.40
C ALA A 164 -1.60 -7.31 -28.45
N SER A 165 -1.01 -6.81 -27.36
CA SER A 165 -0.51 -7.61 -26.25
C SER A 165 -1.64 -8.33 -25.52
N HIS A 166 -1.33 -9.32 -24.67
CA HIS A 166 -2.35 -10.09 -23.93
C HIS A 166 -3.29 -9.18 -23.12
N VAL A 167 -2.74 -8.20 -22.40
CA VAL A 167 -3.50 -7.24 -21.58
C VAL A 167 -4.40 -6.34 -22.44
N GLU A 168 -3.91 -5.91 -23.60
CA GLU A 168 -4.68 -5.11 -24.53
C GLU A 168 -5.81 -5.91 -25.21
N ARG A 169 -5.59 -7.20 -25.48
CA ARG A 169 -6.62 -8.11 -26.01
C ARG A 169 -7.79 -8.26 -25.07
N ASP A 170 -7.53 -8.36 -23.75
CA ASP A 170 -8.57 -8.44 -22.74
C ASP A 170 -9.38 -7.15 -22.66
N ALA A 171 -8.72 -5.98 -22.73
CA ALA A 171 -9.36 -4.68 -22.75
C ALA A 171 -10.22 -4.47 -24.01
N ILE A 172 -9.71 -4.83 -25.19
CA ILE A 172 -10.46 -4.78 -26.45
C ILE A 172 -11.68 -5.71 -26.42
N THR A 173 -11.51 -6.92 -25.90
CA THR A 173 -12.60 -7.91 -25.79
C THR A 173 -13.71 -7.40 -24.85
N ALA A 174 -13.34 -6.79 -23.72
CA ALA A 174 -14.31 -6.18 -22.81
C ALA A 174 -15.07 -5.03 -23.50
N ARG A 175 -14.35 -4.16 -24.23
CA ARG A 175 -14.98 -3.03 -24.93
C ARG A 175 -15.94 -3.48 -26.04
N VAL A 176 -15.59 -4.50 -26.81
CA VAL A 176 -16.48 -5.08 -27.84
C VAL A 176 -17.77 -5.59 -27.20
N LYS A 177 -17.70 -6.31 -26.08
CA LYS A 177 -18.88 -6.79 -25.34
C LYS A 177 -19.79 -5.66 -24.85
N GLU A 178 -19.20 -4.55 -24.36
CA GLU A 178 -19.97 -3.37 -23.95
C GLU A 178 -20.75 -2.74 -25.11
N ILE A 179 -20.13 -2.61 -26.29
CA ILE A 179 -20.77 -2.04 -27.48
C ILE A 179 -21.89 -2.97 -27.94
N GLU A 180 -21.63 -4.27 -28.09
CA GLU A 180 -22.63 -5.26 -28.53
C GLU A 180 -23.80 -5.39 -27.53
N ALA A 181 -23.57 -5.21 -26.24
CA ALA A 181 -24.63 -5.18 -25.22
C ALA A 181 -25.47 -3.89 -25.27
N GLY A 182 -24.86 -2.74 -25.61
CA GLY A 182 -25.55 -1.45 -25.75
C GLY A 182 -26.40 -1.34 -27.04
N GLU A 183 -26.09 -2.13 -28.06
CA GLU A 183 -26.90 -2.20 -29.30
C GLU A 183 -28.17 -3.08 -29.17
N GLN A 184 -28.26 -3.88 -28.08
CA GLN A 184 -29.42 -4.77 -27.83
C GLN A 184 -30.43 -4.19 -26.83
N ALA A 185 -30.20 -2.98 -26.30
CA ALA A 185 -31.09 -2.28 -25.36
C ALA A 185 -31.78 -1.08 -26.03
#